data_0d653f385bfce82d6ba2ed3d674890c0
#
_entry.id   0d653f385bfce82d6ba2ed3d674890c0
#
_cell.length_a   1.000
_cell.length_b   1.000
_cell.length_c   1.000
_cell.angle_alpha   90.00
_cell.angle_beta   90.00
_cell.angle_gamma   90.00
#
_symmetry.space_group_name_H-M   'P 1'
#
loop_
_entity.id
_entity.type
_entity.pdbx_description
1 polymer ?
#
loop_
_entity_poly.entity_id
_entity_poly.type
_entity_poly.pdbx_seq_one_letter_code
_entity_poly.pdbx_strand_id
1 'polypeptide(L)'
;MLLAKICGLSEIVHVEKCIEYGASMCGFILFYPKSHRNLSLDKAKELTSLKHSKSNVAVMVQPNKSQLESIKNLNFQYYQIYGDQDPDEINKIKKRYRVKIIKALTIETREDVLKYKKYEAADIILFDSIGKEKSLSFDHSLLKYVPTNIKKMVAGNIQIQDLEKISKIMDIIVDVSGALETEKKKDLTKIKEFLLKVKEINENRTI
;
A
#
# COMPACT_ATOMS: atom_id res chain seq x y z
N MET A 1 -12.46 4.04 10.48
CA MET A 1 -12.14 5.02 9.40
C MET A 1 -11.64 4.29 8.18
N LEU A 2 -11.98 4.75 6.97
CA LEU A 2 -11.43 4.26 5.70
C LEU A 2 -10.27 5.15 5.29
N LEU A 3 -9.07 4.58 5.11
CA LEU A 3 -7.89 5.29 4.63
C LEU A 3 -7.51 4.78 3.23
N ALA A 4 -6.82 5.60 2.45
CA ALA A 4 -6.37 5.23 1.11
C ALA A 4 -4.86 5.41 0.94
N LYS A 5 -4.20 4.39 0.38
CA LYS A 5 -2.85 4.44 -0.17
C LYS A 5 -2.94 4.39 -1.70
N ILE A 6 -2.31 5.32 -2.38
CA ILE A 6 -2.17 5.30 -3.83
C ILE A 6 -0.78 4.80 -4.19
N CYS A 7 -0.72 3.67 -4.90
CA CYS A 7 0.51 2.93 -5.16
C CYS A 7 1.00 3.09 -6.60
N GLY A 8 2.32 3.08 -6.80
CA GLY A 8 2.94 3.15 -8.11
C GLY A 8 2.93 4.56 -8.70
N LEU A 9 3.13 5.57 -7.87
CA LEU A 9 3.29 6.96 -8.29
C LEU A 9 4.67 7.16 -8.92
N SER A 10 4.74 7.90 -10.04
CA SER A 10 5.98 8.11 -10.80
C SER A 10 6.21 9.56 -11.21
N GLU A 11 5.26 10.46 -10.97
CA GLU A 11 5.34 11.86 -11.35
C GLU A 11 4.94 12.78 -10.19
N ILE A 12 5.56 13.97 -10.12
CA ILE A 12 5.33 14.96 -9.06
C ILE A 12 3.86 15.32 -8.98
N VAL A 13 3.24 15.64 -10.11
CA VAL A 13 1.83 16.04 -10.17
C VAL A 13 0.90 14.98 -9.59
N HIS A 14 1.20 13.69 -9.80
CA HIS A 14 0.40 12.61 -9.22
C HIS A 14 0.52 12.57 -7.70
N VAL A 15 1.73 12.78 -7.15
CA VAL A 15 1.95 12.83 -5.70
C VAL A 15 1.22 14.03 -5.09
N GLU A 16 1.37 15.23 -5.66
CA GLU A 16 0.72 16.46 -5.20
C GLU A 16 -0.80 16.31 -5.18
N LYS A 17 -1.39 15.77 -6.25
CA LYS A 17 -2.85 15.58 -6.33
C LYS A 17 -3.34 14.48 -5.38
N CYS A 18 -2.58 13.42 -5.16
CA CYS A 18 -2.91 12.43 -4.13
C CYS A 18 -2.96 13.06 -2.74
N ILE A 19 -2.01 13.94 -2.43
CA ILE A 19 -1.95 14.64 -1.14
C ILE A 19 -3.13 15.62 -1.00
N GLU A 20 -3.37 16.44 -2.04
CA GLU A 20 -4.46 17.41 -2.11
C GLU A 20 -5.83 16.76 -1.89
N TYR A 21 -6.08 15.60 -2.53
CA TYR A 21 -7.36 14.89 -2.43
C TYR A 21 -7.45 13.97 -1.21
N GLY A 22 -6.43 13.92 -0.35
CA GLY A 22 -6.52 13.29 0.96
C GLY A 22 -6.03 11.85 1.06
N ALA A 23 -5.17 11.39 0.12
CA ALA A 23 -4.47 10.12 0.31
C ALA A 23 -3.71 10.11 1.63
N SER A 24 -3.74 9.01 2.36
CA SER A 24 -2.99 8.84 3.60
C SER A 24 -1.54 8.41 3.37
N MET A 25 -1.30 7.71 2.26
CA MET A 25 0.02 7.18 1.89
C MET A 25 0.25 7.26 0.38
N CYS A 26 1.49 7.53 -0.02
CA CYS A 26 1.99 7.52 -1.39
C CYS A 26 2.98 6.36 -1.57
N GLY A 27 2.70 5.43 -2.49
CA GLY A 27 3.52 4.24 -2.73
C GLY A 27 4.40 4.36 -3.97
N PHE A 28 5.67 3.97 -3.83
CA PHE A 28 6.71 4.06 -4.85
C PHE A 28 7.36 2.68 -5.04
N ILE A 29 7.26 2.11 -6.24
CA ILE A 29 7.78 0.77 -6.53
C ILE A 29 9.27 0.87 -6.87
N LEU A 30 10.10 0.11 -6.15
CA LEU A 30 11.54 0.11 -6.27
C LEU A 30 12.07 -1.31 -6.49
N PHE A 31 13.16 -1.42 -7.26
CA PHE A 31 13.90 -2.66 -7.48
C PHE A 31 13.06 -3.80 -8.10
N TYR A 32 12.01 -3.46 -8.82
CA TYR A 32 11.16 -4.43 -9.49
C TYR A 32 10.96 -4.08 -10.98
N PRO A 33 11.96 -4.31 -11.83
CA PRO A 33 11.96 -3.86 -13.25
C PRO A 33 10.87 -4.50 -14.12
N LYS A 34 10.21 -5.58 -13.65
CA LYS A 34 9.04 -6.15 -14.31
C LYS A 34 7.80 -5.25 -14.25
N SER A 35 7.77 -4.30 -13.33
CA SER A 35 6.68 -3.32 -13.21
C SER A 35 6.98 -2.09 -14.06
N HIS A 36 6.03 -1.66 -14.89
CA HIS A 36 6.13 -0.36 -15.60
C HIS A 36 6.14 0.84 -14.66
N ARG A 37 5.81 0.64 -13.38
CA ARG A 37 5.82 1.66 -12.30
C ARG A 37 7.14 1.70 -11.54
N ASN A 38 8.11 0.86 -11.91
CA ASN A 38 9.38 0.81 -11.20
C ASN A 38 10.16 2.11 -11.38
N LEU A 39 10.66 2.66 -10.30
CA LEU A 39 11.42 3.93 -10.29
C LEU A 39 12.92 3.69 -10.23
N SER A 40 13.67 4.63 -10.81
CA SER A 40 15.09 4.82 -10.49
C SER A 40 15.25 5.43 -9.09
N LEU A 41 16.44 5.30 -8.50
CA LEU A 41 16.72 5.92 -7.19
C LEU A 41 16.66 7.44 -7.25
N ASP A 42 17.11 8.05 -8.33
CA ASP A 42 17.04 9.51 -8.50
C ASP A 42 15.59 10.00 -8.55
N LYS A 43 14.72 9.28 -9.28
CA LYS A 43 13.29 9.60 -9.33
C LYS A 43 12.61 9.40 -7.97
N ALA A 44 12.97 8.34 -7.25
CA ALA A 44 12.46 8.11 -5.89
C ALA A 44 12.91 9.24 -4.95
N LYS A 45 14.16 9.69 -5.04
CA LYS A 45 14.68 10.82 -4.27
C LYS A 45 13.92 12.11 -4.57
N GLU A 46 13.70 12.42 -5.85
CA GLU A 46 12.91 13.57 -6.29
C GLU A 46 11.51 13.56 -5.67
N LEU A 47 10.75 12.46 -5.86
CA LEU A 47 9.37 12.36 -5.41
C LEU A 47 9.24 12.36 -3.88
N THR A 48 10.17 11.75 -3.16
CA THR A 48 10.14 11.71 -1.69
C THR A 48 10.66 12.98 -1.03
N SER A 49 11.29 13.89 -1.80
CA SER A 49 11.72 15.21 -1.32
C SER A 49 10.57 16.23 -1.19
N LEU A 50 9.42 15.94 -1.79
CA LEU A 50 8.22 16.78 -1.65
C LEU A 50 7.81 16.89 -0.18
N LYS A 51 7.63 18.13 0.30
CA LYS A 51 7.26 18.36 1.70
C LYS A 51 5.75 18.19 1.89
N HIS A 52 5.37 17.21 2.68
CA HIS A 52 3.98 16.96 3.06
C HIS A 52 3.88 16.13 4.35
N SER A 53 2.68 16.08 4.94
CA SER A 53 2.40 15.33 6.17
C SER A 53 2.00 13.87 5.93
N LYS A 54 1.91 13.41 4.69
CA LYS A 54 1.51 12.05 4.35
C LYS A 54 2.72 11.11 4.35
N SER A 55 2.46 9.80 4.46
CA SER A 55 3.54 8.82 4.51
C SER A 55 3.97 8.36 3.12
N ASN A 56 5.28 8.40 2.87
CA ASN A 56 5.90 7.77 1.71
C ASN A 56 6.18 6.29 2.02
N VAL A 57 5.86 5.42 1.08
CA VAL A 57 6.02 3.96 1.20
C VAL A 57 6.91 3.44 0.08
N ALA A 58 8.07 2.87 0.42
CA ALA A 58 8.90 2.11 -0.53
C ALA A 58 8.28 0.71 -0.70
N VAL A 59 7.91 0.34 -1.92
CA VAL A 59 7.28 -0.95 -2.23
C VAL A 59 8.30 -1.83 -2.93
N MET A 60 8.60 -2.98 -2.35
CA MET A 60 9.69 -3.84 -2.78
C MET A 60 9.31 -5.32 -2.70
N VAL A 61 9.93 -6.12 -3.55
CA VAL A 61 9.82 -7.58 -3.52
C VAL A 61 11.16 -8.16 -3.13
N GLN A 62 11.23 -8.86 -2.00
CA GLN A 62 12.44 -9.51 -1.46
C GLN A 62 13.70 -8.63 -1.55
N PRO A 63 13.68 -7.40 -0.99
CA PRO A 63 14.83 -6.51 -1.12
C PRO A 63 16.06 -7.08 -0.42
N ASN A 64 17.21 -7.00 -1.07
CA ASN A 64 18.48 -7.36 -0.45
C ASN A 64 19.07 -6.18 0.35
N LYS A 65 20.14 -6.47 1.11
CA LYS A 65 20.79 -5.48 1.98
C LYS A 65 21.29 -4.26 1.20
N SER A 66 21.90 -4.45 0.03
CA SER A 66 22.40 -3.33 -0.79
C SER A 66 21.30 -2.40 -1.25
N GLN A 67 20.15 -2.96 -1.66
CA GLN A 67 18.97 -2.20 -2.04
C GLN A 67 18.41 -1.39 -0.87
N LEU A 68 18.31 -1.99 0.31
CA LEU A 68 17.84 -1.30 1.52
C LEU A 68 18.81 -0.18 1.94
N GLU A 69 20.12 -0.41 1.86
CA GLU A 69 21.14 0.63 2.15
C GLU A 69 21.03 1.82 1.18
N SER A 70 20.73 1.57 -0.10
CA SER A 70 20.62 2.64 -1.11
C SER A 70 19.47 3.61 -0.91
N ILE A 71 18.43 3.20 -0.17
CA ILE A 71 17.23 4.03 0.09
C ILE A 71 17.13 4.53 1.53
N LYS A 72 18.04 4.15 2.42
CA LYS A 72 17.94 4.45 3.87
C LYS A 72 17.87 5.95 4.21
N ASN A 73 18.41 6.80 3.35
CA ASN A 73 18.41 8.26 3.53
C ASN A 73 17.29 8.96 2.75
N LEU A 74 16.47 8.23 2.01
CA LEU A 74 15.29 8.79 1.36
C LEU A 74 14.13 8.91 2.36
N ASN A 75 13.24 9.87 2.13
CA ASN A 75 12.14 10.17 3.06
C ASN A 75 11.01 9.14 2.97
N PHE A 76 11.30 7.87 3.34
CA PHE A 76 10.32 6.81 3.48
C PHE A 76 9.99 6.55 4.94
N GLN A 77 8.70 6.59 5.29
CA GLN A 77 8.21 6.24 6.63
C GLN A 77 7.87 4.76 6.74
N TYR A 78 7.57 4.11 5.60
CA TYR A 78 7.23 2.69 5.54
C TYR A 78 8.02 1.96 4.45
N TYR A 79 8.40 0.73 4.76
CA TYR A 79 8.82 -0.26 3.77
C TYR A 79 7.72 -1.31 3.65
N GLN A 80 7.13 -1.42 2.45
CA GLN A 80 6.17 -2.47 2.09
C GLN A 80 6.94 -3.60 1.40
N ILE A 81 6.91 -4.78 2.00
CA ILE A 81 7.76 -5.90 1.61
C ILE A 81 6.90 -7.08 1.21
N TYR A 82 7.01 -7.49 -0.05
CA TYR A 82 6.50 -8.74 -0.61
C TYR A 82 7.56 -9.84 -0.56
N GLY A 83 7.10 -11.11 -0.53
CA GLY A 83 7.96 -12.30 -0.56
C GLY A 83 8.00 -13.02 0.79
N ASP A 84 8.84 -14.06 0.90
CA ASP A 84 8.84 -15.02 1.99
C ASP A 84 9.96 -14.76 3.03
N GLN A 85 10.27 -13.47 3.28
CA GLN A 85 11.25 -13.13 4.33
C GLN A 85 10.84 -13.71 5.68
N ASP A 86 11.82 -14.21 6.40
CA ASP A 86 11.65 -14.63 7.78
C ASP A 86 11.17 -13.47 8.67
N PRO A 87 10.27 -13.70 9.64
CA PRO A 87 9.82 -12.68 10.58
C PRO A 87 10.95 -11.96 11.31
N ASP A 88 12.03 -12.66 11.66
CA ASP A 88 13.19 -12.06 12.30
C ASP A 88 13.96 -11.12 11.36
N GLU A 89 14.01 -11.45 10.07
CA GLU A 89 14.58 -10.56 9.05
C GLU A 89 13.75 -9.28 8.93
N ILE A 90 12.43 -9.38 8.90
CA ILE A 90 11.52 -8.22 8.90
C ILE A 90 11.78 -7.34 10.13
N ASN A 91 11.93 -7.93 11.31
CA ASN A 91 12.26 -7.19 12.53
C ASN A 91 13.64 -6.53 12.48
N LYS A 92 14.65 -7.19 11.91
CA LYS A 92 15.98 -6.64 11.71
C LYS A 92 15.94 -5.42 10.77
N ILE A 93 15.18 -5.51 9.67
CA ILE A 93 14.98 -4.38 8.74
C ILE A 93 14.32 -3.21 9.47
N LYS A 94 13.22 -3.43 10.17
CA LYS A 94 12.50 -2.41 10.94
C LYS A 94 13.42 -1.65 11.90
N LYS A 95 14.20 -2.39 12.70
CA LYS A 95 15.10 -1.81 13.70
C LYS A 95 16.29 -1.07 13.07
N ARG A 96 16.93 -1.69 12.05
CA ARG A 96 18.11 -1.16 11.41
C ARG A 96 17.85 0.16 10.67
N TYR A 97 16.74 0.22 9.93
CA TYR A 97 16.42 1.39 9.10
C TYR A 97 15.46 2.36 9.78
N ARG A 98 15.00 2.04 11.00
CA ARG A 98 14.08 2.88 11.79
C ARG A 98 12.81 3.26 11.00
N VAL A 99 12.28 2.33 10.24
CA VAL A 99 11.07 2.48 9.42
C VAL A 99 9.95 1.60 9.95
N LYS A 100 8.72 1.94 9.63
CA LYS A 100 7.56 1.06 9.84
C LYS A 100 7.48 0.04 8.71
N ILE A 101 6.95 -1.15 9.01
CA ILE A 101 6.84 -2.25 8.04
C ILE A 101 5.38 -2.50 7.69
N ILE A 102 5.13 -2.54 6.38
CA ILE A 102 3.91 -3.13 5.80
C ILE A 102 4.34 -4.49 5.24
N LYS A 103 3.90 -5.58 5.88
CA LYS A 103 4.15 -6.92 5.35
C LYS A 103 3.01 -7.32 4.41
N ALA A 104 3.34 -7.54 3.16
CA ALA A 104 2.37 -7.98 2.15
C ALA A 104 2.26 -9.51 2.15
N LEU A 105 1.03 -10.01 2.18
CA LEU A 105 0.66 -11.40 2.06
C LEU A 105 -0.21 -11.57 0.82
N THR A 106 0.10 -12.57 0.01
CA THR A 106 -0.73 -12.96 -1.13
C THR A 106 -1.83 -13.89 -0.67
N ILE A 107 -3.09 -13.55 -0.96
CA ILE A 107 -4.27 -14.20 -0.41
C ILE A 107 -5.09 -14.88 -1.52
N GLU A 108 -5.27 -16.18 -1.36
CA GLU A 108 -6.25 -16.98 -2.11
C GLU A 108 -7.24 -17.66 -1.16
N THR A 109 -6.76 -18.13 -0.03
CA THR A 109 -7.49 -18.95 0.92
C THR A 109 -7.54 -18.32 2.31
N ARG A 110 -8.34 -18.90 3.19
CA ARG A 110 -8.37 -18.57 4.62
C ARG A 110 -7.02 -18.83 5.29
N GLU A 111 -6.34 -19.89 4.91
CA GLU A 111 -5.02 -20.27 5.43
C GLU A 111 -3.99 -19.21 5.13
N ASP A 112 -4.06 -18.55 3.95
CA ASP A 112 -3.18 -17.45 3.61
C ASP A 112 -3.44 -16.24 4.50
N VAL A 113 -4.70 -15.93 4.80
CA VAL A 113 -5.05 -14.85 5.74
C VAL A 113 -4.39 -15.11 7.09
N LEU A 114 -4.45 -16.35 7.61
CA LEU A 114 -3.90 -16.72 8.93
C LEU A 114 -2.36 -16.61 9.01
N LYS A 115 -1.65 -16.49 7.88
CA LYS A 115 -0.20 -16.24 7.85
C LYS A 115 0.21 -14.93 8.53
N TYR A 116 -0.74 -13.98 8.72
CA TYR A 116 -0.45 -12.75 9.47
C TYR A 116 0.18 -13.04 10.85
N LYS A 117 -0.18 -14.15 11.50
CA LYS A 117 0.33 -14.54 12.81
C LYS A 117 1.85 -14.64 12.88
N LYS A 118 2.51 -14.95 11.76
CA LYS A 118 3.98 -14.96 11.66
C LYS A 118 4.57 -13.56 11.71
N TYR A 119 3.81 -12.54 11.30
CA TYR A 119 4.28 -11.17 11.07
C TYR A 119 3.57 -10.14 11.97
N GLU A 120 3.05 -10.55 13.14
CA GLU A 120 2.34 -9.64 14.07
C GLU A 120 3.20 -8.44 14.51
N ALA A 121 4.52 -8.55 14.43
CA ALA A 121 5.44 -7.44 14.69
C ALA A 121 5.52 -6.40 13.56
N ALA A 122 4.96 -6.66 12.38
CA ALA A 122 4.79 -5.66 11.34
C ALA A 122 3.77 -4.60 11.80
N ASP A 123 3.95 -3.35 11.35
CA ASP A 123 3.05 -2.26 11.74
C ASP A 123 1.70 -2.32 11.01
N ILE A 124 1.69 -2.90 9.82
CA ILE A 124 0.50 -3.12 9.00
C ILE A 124 0.65 -4.46 8.28
N ILE A 125 -0.41 -5.23 8.20
CA ILE A 125 -0.50 -6.40 7.31
C ILE A 125 -1.33 -6.01 6.08
N LEU A 126 -0.72 -6.12 4.91
CA LEU A 126 -1.39 -5.98 3.63
C LEU A 126 -1.84 -7.35 3.14
N PHE A 127 -3.13 -7.50 2.93
CA PHE A 127 -3.78 -8.65 2.32
C PHE A 127 -4.03 -8.30 0.84
N ASP A 128 -3.26 -8.90 -0.06
CA ASP A 128 -3.30 -8.63 -1.49
C ASP A 128 -3.77 -9.87 -2.26
N SER A 129 -4.69 -9.71 -3.19
CA SER A 129 -5.07 -10.82 -4.07
C SER A 129 -3.93 -11.12 -5.06
N ILE A 130 -3.84 -12.36 -5.53
CA ILE A 130 -2.85 -12.73 -6.56
C ILE A 130 -3.10 -11.88 -7.81
N GLY A 131 -2.15 -11.00 -8.11
CA GLY A 131 -2.18 -10.07 -9.21
C GLY A 131 -2.02 -10.72 -10.58
N LYS A 132 -3.01 -11.46 -11.05
CA LYS A 132 -3.21 -11.73 -12.46
C LYS A 132 -4.24 -10.73 -12.98
N GLU A 133 -3.99 -10.13 -14.14
CA GLU A 133 -4.66 -8.96 -14.74
C GLU A 133 -6.21 -8.92 -14.75
N LYS A 134 -6.88 -9.94 -14.22
CA LYS A 134 -8.35 -10.06 -14.09
C LYS A 134 -8.77 -10.79 -12.82
N SER A 135 -7.89 -10.95 -11.82
CA SER A 135 -8.29 -11.66 -10.62
C SER A 135 -9.33 -10.85 -9.86
N LEU A 136 -10.44 -11.50 -9.59
CA LEU A 136 -11.38 -11.09 -8.57
C LEU A 136 -10.60 -10.78 -7.29
N SER A 137 -10.90 -9.67 -6.62
CA SER A 137 -10.39 -9.44 -5.27
C SER A 137 -10.74 -10.67 -4.41
N PHE A 138 -9.83 -11.08 -3.52
CA PHE A 138 -10.17 -12.13 -2.58
C PHE A 138 -11.40 -11.75 -1.74
N ASP A 139 -12.09 -12.74 -1.19
CA ASP A 139 -13.24 -12.46 -0.33
C ASP A 139 -12.81 -11.74 0.97
N HIS A 140 -13.01 -10.43 1.01
CA HIS A 140 -12.67 -9.61 2.17
C HIS A 140 -13.38 -10.03 3.46
N SER A 141 -14.45 -10.87 3.39
CA SER A 141 -15.09 -11.42 4.60
C SER A 141 -14.14 -12.31 5.41
N LEU A 142 -13.10 -12.84 4.79
CA LEU A 142 -12.05 -13.61 5.44
C LEU A 142 -11.27 -12.78 6.48
N LEU A 143 -11.26 -11.45 6.37
CA LEU A 143 -10.61 -10.58 7.34
C LEU A 143 -11.26 -10.58 8.72
N LYS A 144 -12.45 -11.17 8.87
CA LYS A 144 -13.07 -11.43 10.18
C LYS A 144 -12.22 -12.32 11.09
N TYR A 145 -11.31 -13.12 10.50
CA TYR A 145 -10.37 -13.97 11.24
C TYR A 145 -9.12 -13.23 11.72
N VAL A 146 -8.96 -11.94 11.36
CA VAL A 146 -7.84 -11.10 11.78
C VAL A 146 -8.30 -10.19 12.93
N PRO A 147 -7.67 -10.24 14.10
CA PRO A 147 -8.05 -9.42 15.25
C PRO A 147 -8.08 -7.93 14.95
N THR A 148 -8.87 -7.17 15.70
CA THR A 148 -9.04 -5.73 15.49
C THR A 148 -7.79 -4.91 15.82
N ASN A 149 -6.94 -5.39 16.71
CA ASN A 149 -5.66 -4.77 17.04
C ASN A 149 -4.60 -4.88 15.93
N ILE A 150 -4.80 -5.75 14.94
CA ILE A 150 -3.93 -5.83 13.76
C ILE A 150 -4.40 -4.80 12.74
N LYS A 151 -3.53 -3.84 12.40
CA LYS A 151 -3.81 -2.83 11.39
C LYS A 151 -3.80 -3.47 9.99
N LYS A 152 -4.92 -3.36 9.30
CA LYS A 152 -5.19 -4.04 8.04
C LYS A 152 -5.07 -3.09 6.85
N MET A 153 -4.46 -3.58 5.79
CA MET A 153 -4.50 -2.97 4.47
C MET A 153 -4.99 -4.03 3.47
N VAL A 154 -5.78 -3.64 2.49
CA VAL A 154 -6.26 -4.53 1.43
C VAL A 154 -5.88 -3.99 0.07
N ALA A 155 -5.50 -4.89 -0.83
CA ALA A 155 -5.21 -4.60 -2.23
C ALA A 155 -5.81 -5.68 -3.15
N GLY A 156 -5.61 -5.51 -4.45
CA GLY A 156 -6.08 -6.44 -5.47
C GLY A 156 -7.31 -5.93 -6.20
N ASN A 157 -7.07 -5.20 -7.29
CA ASN A 157 -8.09 -4.71 -8.24
C ASN A 157 -9.29 -3.98 -7.60
N ILE A 158 -9.07 -3.28 -6.48
CA ILE A 158 -10.11 -2.52 -5.77
C ILE A 158 -10.60 -1.39 -6.67
N GLN A 159 -11.92 -1.36 -6.90
CA GLN A 159 -12.59 -0.33 -7.67
C GLN A 159 -13.36 0.63 -6.73
N ILE A 160 -13.76 1.78 -7.25
CA ILE A 160 -14.50 2.80 -6.47
C ILE A 160 -15.81 2.26 -5.87
N GLN A 161 -16.50 1.36 -6.59
CA GLN A 161 -17.74 0.74 -6.13
C GLN A 161 -17.54 -0.27 -4.99
N ASP A 162 -16.32 -0.75 -4.76
CA ASP A 162 -16.02 -1.69 -3.68
C ASP A 162 -15.86 -0.98 -2.33
N LEU A 163 -15.61 0.33 -2.34
CA LEU A 163 -15.27 1.12 -1.16
C LEU A 163 -16.33 1.07 -0.07
N GLU A 164 -17.60 1.12 -0.41
CA GLU A 164 -18.69 1.04 0.59
C GLU A 164 -18.72 -0.31 1.30
N LYS A 165 -18.50 -1.41 0.56
CA LYS A 165 -18.41 -2.76 1.14
C LYS A 165 -17.19 -2.88 2.04
N ILE A 166 -16.03 -2.48 1.55
CA ILE A 166 -14.75 -2.54 2.29
C ILE A 166 -14.81 -1.66 3.53
N SER A 167 -15.44 -0.51 3.42
CA SER A 167 -15.57 0.45 4.51
C SER A 167 -16.27 -0.12 5.75
N LYS A 168 -17.10 -1.16 5.62
CA LYS A 168 -17.72 -1.84 6.76
C LYS A 168 -16.72 -2.58 7.66
N ILE A 169 -15.52 -2.82 7.18
CA ILE A 169 -14.40 -3.33 7.99
C ILE A 169 -13.83 -2.15 8.77
N MET A 170 -13.69 -2.32 10.08
CA MET A 170 -13.21 -1.25 10.95
C MET A 170 -11.71 -0.95 10.69
N ASP A 171 -11.36 0.33 10.63
CA ASP A 171 -9.98 0.85 10.55
C ASP A 171 -9.13 0.18 9.46
N ILE A 172 -9.66 0.19 8.22
CA ILE A 172 -9.00 -0.42 7.08
C ILE A 172 -8.35 0.62 6.16
N ILE A 173 -7.25 0.22 5.53
CA ILE A 173 -6.56 0.98 4.49
C ILE A 173 -6.80 0.27 3.16
N VAL A 174 -7.25 0.96 2.13
CA VAL A 174 -7.28 0.44 0.76
C VAL A 174 -6.02 0.86 0.02
N ASP A 175 -5.35 -0.10 -0.62
CA ASP A 175 -4.16 0.11 -1.46
C ASP A 175 -4.51 -0.07 -2.92
N VAL A 176 -4.46 1.01 -3.69
CA VAL A 176 -4.96 1.03 -5.07
C VAL A 176 -3.86 1.49 -6.03
N SER A 177 -3.73 0.77 -7.14
CA SER A 177 -2.75 1.09 -8.17
C SER A 177 -3.36 1.08 -9.58
N GLY A 178 -3.53 -0.09 -10.20
CA GLY A 178 -3.95 -0.22 -11.60
C GLY A 178 -5.34 0.33 -11.91
N ALA A 179 -6.28 0.25 -10.98
CA ALA A 179 -7.62 0.82 -11.13
C ALA A 179 -7.63 2.34 -11.37
N LEU A 180 -6.56 3.04 -10.94
CA LEU A 180 -6.38 4.48 -11.13
C LEU A 180 -5.48 4.82 -12.32
N GLU A 181 -5.42 3.94 -13.31
CA GLU A 181 -4.61 4.14 -14.51
C GLU A 181 -5.47 4.14 -15.78
N THR A 182 -5.01 4.92 -16.76
CA THR A 182 -5.43 4.88 -18.16
C THR A 182 -4.15 4.68 -18.98
N GLU A 183 -4.13 3.68 -19.85
CA GLU A 183 -2.94 3.34 -20.68
C GLU A 183 -1.64 3.17 -19.85
N LYS A 184 -1.74 2.48 -18.71
CA LYS A 184 -0.62 2.25 -17.76
C LYS A 184 -0.03 3.51 -17.13
N LYS A 185 -0.70 4.65 -17.18
CA LYS A 185 -0.32 5.90 -16.52
C LYS A 185 -1.37 6.28 -15.50
N LYS A 186 -0.97 6.90 -14.40
CA LYS A 186 -1.89 7.41 -13.39
C LYS A 186 -2.80 8.46 -14.03
N ASP A 187 -4.10 8.32 -13.77
CA ASP A 187 -5.15 9.21 -14.25
C ASP A 187 -5.63 10.09 -13.10
N LEU A 188 -5.42 11.39 -13.25
CA LEU A 188 -5.75 12.37 -12.21
C LEU A 188 -7.25 12.44 -11.91
N THR A 189 -8.11 12.22 -12.91
CA THR A 189 -9.57 12.17 -12.71
C THR A 189 -9.96 10.99 -11.86
N LYS A 190 -9.45 9.79 -12.18
CA LYS A 190 -9.70 8.57 -11.39
C LYS A 190 -9.17 8.69 -9.96
N ILE A 191 -7.98 9.27 -9.78
CA ILE A 191 -7.41 9.53 -8.45
C ILE A 191 -8.33 10.44 -7.64
N LYS A 192 -8.79 11.55 -8.25
CA LYS A 192 -9.69 12.50 -7.62
C LYS A 192 -11.01 11.85 -7.20
N GLU A 193 -11.68 11.20 -8.13
CA GLU A 193 -12.97 10.54 -7.89
C GLU A 193 -12.87 9.50 -6.77
N PHE A 194 -11.83 8.67 -6.81
CA PHE A 194 -11.59 7.64 -5.80
C PHE A 194 -11.38 8.24 -4.40
N LEU A 195 -10.53 9.25 -4.27
CA LEU A 195 -10.21 9.87 -2.98
C LEU A 195 -11.37 10.70 -2.43
N LEU A 196 -12.14 11.37 -3.29
CA LEU A 196 -13.37 12.06 -2.88
C LEU A 196 -14.42 11.07 -2.37
N LYS A 197 -14.56 9.88 -3.00
CA LYS A 197 -15.47 8.83 -2.49
C LYS A 197 -15.02 8.29 -1.14
N VAL A 198 -13.71 8.13 -0.90
CA VAL A 198 -13.18 7.76 0.42
C VAL A 198 -13.53 8.81 1.47
N LYS A 199 -13.42 10.10 1.13
CA LYS A 199 -13.80 11.21 2.01
C LYS A 199 -15.29 11.21 2.33
N GLU A 200 -16.16 11.12 1.32
CA GLU A 200 -17.62 11.02 1.45
C GLU A 200 -18.03 9.88 2.41
N ILE A 201 -17.47 8.69 2.22
CA ILE A 201 -17.75 7.54 3.09
C ILE A 201 -17.37 7.81 4.56
N ASN A 202 -16.28 8.51 4.81
CA ASN A 202 -15.88 8.84 6.17
C ASN A 202 -16.77 9.92 6.80
N GLU A 203 -17.21 10.93 6.03
CA GLU A 203 -18.13 11.97 6.48
C GLU A 203 -19.47 11.38 6.88
N ASN A 204 -20.03 10.47 6.08
CA ASN A 204 -21.29 9.79 6.35
C ASN A 204 -21.25 8.85 7.58
N ARG A 205 -20.08 8.53 8.11
CA ARG A 205 -19.90 7.69 9.31
C ARG A 205 -19.84 8.50 10.60
N THR A 206 -19.69 9.78 10.51
CA THR A 206 -19.53 10.69 11.66
C THR A 206 -20.91 11.25 12.09
N ILE A 207 -21.95 10.95 11.35
CA ILE A 207 -23.36 11.26 11.62
C ILE A 207 -24.00 10.04 12.28
#